data_fabe0db972a6efad7ebf2d2560cbad49
#
_entry.id   fabe0db972a6efad7ebf2d2560cbad49
#
_cell.length_a   1.000
_cell.length_b   1.000
_cell.length_c   1.000
_cell.angle_alpha   90.00
_cell.angle_beta   90.00
_cell.angle_gamma   90.00
#
_symmetry.space_group_name_H-M   'P 1'
#
loop_
_entity.id
_entity.type
_entity.pdbx_description
1 polymer ?
#
loop_
_entity_poly.entity_id
_entity_poly.type
_entity_poly.pdbx_seq_one_letter_code
_entity_poly.pdbx_strand_id
1 'polypeptide(L)'
;MKWRELSAQDPPRRFRGETYWARPLPAFGDTRASILVVGLAPAAHGGNRTGRIFTGDESGNFLFRAMYEAGLANQPDSLRRGDGLKLSGALVSAAARCAPPGNRPLPQELDNCREYLARELSLLPPAAVLVALGALAFDACLKVLAQTGCEMPRPRPRFAHGAVLRIGSHALLASYHPSQQNTYTGKLTPPMLRKVLLRAAREARKTGDPSSLRSSG
;
A
#
# COMPACT_ATOMS: atom_id res chain seq x y z
N MET A 1 6.74 -25.14 -6.85
CA MET A 1 7.30 -24.31 -5.75
C MET A 1 7.00 -22.86 -6.06
N LYS A 2 6.61 -22.09 -5.07
CA LYS A 2 6.25 -20.67 -5.28
C LYS A 2 7.50 -19.82 -5.28
N TRP A 3 7.50 -18.74 -6.09
CA TRP A 3 8.67 -17.86 -6.21
C TRP A 3 9.20 -17.33 -4.87
N ARG A 4 8.30 -17.04 -3.91
CA ARG A 4 8.68 -16.61 -2.56
C ARG A 4 9.58 -17.62 -1.83
N GLU A 5 9.41 -18.91 -2.11
CA GLU A 5 10.18 -20.02 -1.53
C GLU A 5 11.50 -20.22 -2.28
N LEU A 6 11.46 -20.16 -3.63
CA LEU A 6 12.66 -20.24 -4.47
C LEU A 6 13.65 -19.11 -4.14
N SER A 7 13.16 -17.86 -4.03
CA SER A 7 14.00 -16.71 -3.72
C SER A 7 14.61 -16.74 -2.31
N ALA A 8 14.02 -17.53 -1.41
CA ALA A 8 14.56 -17.77 -0.07
C ALA A 8 15.64 -18.86 -0.06
N GLN A 9 15.58 -19.84 -0.98
CA GLN A 9 16.55 -20.92 -1.10
C GLN A 9 17.85 -20.48 -1.77
N ASP A 10 17.78 -19.56 -2.72
CA ASP A 10 18.94 -18.99 -3.41
C ASP A 10 18.95 -17.45 -3.28
N PRO A 11 19.28 -16.94 -2.09
CA PRO A 11 19.33 -15.50 -1.85
C PRO A 11 20.61 -14.89 -2.42
N PRO A 12 20.61 -13.59 -2.80
CA PRO A 12 21.80 -12.83 -3.13
C PRO A 12 22.87 -12.92 -2.03
N ARG A 13 24.13 -12.83 -2.43
CA ARG A 13 25.28 -12.98 -1.50
C ARG A 13 25.15 -12.17 -0.22
N ARG A 14 24.64 -10.94 -0.30
CA ARG A 14 24.45 -10.03 0.84
C ARG A 14 23.42 -10.49 1.87
N PHE A 15 22.55 -11.47 1.53
CA PHE A 15 21.49 -12.00 2.38
C PHE A 15 21.67 -13.49 2.68
N ARG A 16 22.83 -14.09 2.31
CA ARG A 16 23.13 -15.47 2.66
C ARG A 16 23.19 -15.65 4.17
N GLY A 17 22.57 -16.71 4.65
CA GLY A 17 22.47 -16.98 6.10
C GLY A 17 21.27 -16.31 6.79
N GLU A 18 20.55 -15.41 6.12
CA GLU A 18 19.32 -14.87 6.69
C GLU A 18 18.14 -15.84 6.50
N THR A 19 17.32 -15.98 7.55
CA THR A 19 16.05 -16.72 7.46
C THR A 19 14.98 -15.84 6.86
N TYR A 20 14.48 -16.22 5.70
CA TYR A 20 13.38 -15.52 5.00
C TYR A 20 12.04 -15.89 5.61
N TRP A 21 11.12 -14.93 5.67
CA TRP A 21 9.73 -15.17 6.01
C TRP A 21 9.06 -16.14 5.04
N ALA A 22 9.24 -15.95 3.73
CA ALA A 22 8.82 -16.81 2.62
C ALA A 22 7.36 -17.28 2.66
N ARG A 23 6.46 -16.50 3.27
CA ARG A 23 5.02 -16.75 3.43
C ARG A 23 4.22 -15.53 2.93
N PRO A 24 2.89 -15.67 2.71
CA PRO A 24 2.05 -14.52 2.46
C PRO A 24 2.21 -13.44 3.55
N LEU A 25 2.34 -12.17 3.15
CA LEU A 25 2.52 -11.08 4.09
C LEU A 25 1.16 -10.55 4.57
N PRO A 26 1.00 -10.35 5.89
CA PRO A 26 -0.13 -9.59 6.41
C PRO A 26 0.02 -8.10 6.12
N ALA A 27 -1.05 -7.33 6.25
CA ALA A 27 -0.97 -5.89 6.34
C ALA A 27 -0.20 -5.48 7.61
N PHE A 28 0.35 -4.26 7.58
CA PHE A 28 1.13 -3.72 8.70
C PHE A 28 0.63 -2.31 9.05
N GLY A 29 0.40 -2.06 10.32
CA GLY A 29 0.06 -0.74 10.81
C GLY A 29 -1.04 -0.72 11.86
N ASP A 30 -1.79 0.38 11.88
CA ASP A 30 -2.88 0.61 12.82
C ASP A 30 -4.15 -0.09 12.33
N THR A 31 -4.70 -0.98 13.15
CA THR A 31 -5.95 -1.72 12.81
C THR A 31 -7.20 -0.84 12.89
N ARG A 32 -7.09 0.36 13.48
CA ARG A 32 -8.15 1.38 13.51
C ARG A 32 -7.87 2.52 12.52
N ALA A 33 -7.04 2.26 11.53
CA ALA A 33 -6.64 3.25 10.53
C ALA A 33 -7.83 3.79 9.73
N SER A 34 -7.76 5.06 9.39
CA SER A 34 -8.65 5.68 8.40
C SER A 34 -8.00 5.77 7.01
N ILE A 35 -6.72 5.36 6.89
CA ILE A 35 -5.96 5.39 5.63
C ILE A 35 -5.44 3.99 5.34
N LEU A 36 -5.76 3.46 4.14
CA LEU A 36 -5.22 2.21 3.61
C LEU A 36 -4.25 2.50 2.47
N VAL A 37 -2.95 2.29 2.71
CA VAL A 37 -1.92 2.43 1.67
C VAL A 37 -1.71 1.08 0.99
N VAL A 38 -1.91 1.03 -0.32
CA VAL A 38 -1.90 -0.21 -1.09
C VAL A 38 -0.75 -0.21 -2.10
N GLY A 39 0.20 -1.15 -1.93
CA GLY A 39 1.22 -1.47 -2.92
C GLY A 39 0.79 -2.56 -3.89
N LEU A 40 1.72 -2.99 -4.77
CA LEU A 40 1.46 -4.08 -5.71
C LEU A 40 1.69 -5.45 -5.07
N ALA A 41 2.90 -5.72 -4.63
CA ALA A 41 3.34 -7.00 -4.11
C ALA A 41 4.64 -6.85 -3.29
N PRO A 42 4.96 -7.78 -2.39
CA PRO A 42 6.25 -7.82 -1.70
C PRO A 42 7.40 -8.04 -2.68
N ALA A 43 8.53 -7.34 -2.45
CA ALA A 43 9.77 -7.66 -3.12
C ALA A 43 10.39 -8.95 -2.55
N ALA A 44 11.02 -9.76 -3.42
CA ALA A 44 11.60 -11.06 -3.07
C ALA A 44 12.62 -10.96 -1.91
N HIS A 45 13.48 -9.93 -1.93
CA HIS A 45 14.55 -9.72 -0.95
C HIS A 45 14.26 -8.54 0.02
N GLY A 46 13.06 -7.94 -0.09
CA GLY A 46 12.51 -6.96 0.84
C GLY A 46 11.48 -7.59 1.78
N GLY A 47 10.19 -7.33 1.54
CA GLY A 47 9.09 -7.83 2.36
C GLY A 47 9.08 -9.37 2.49
N ASN A 48 9.33 -10.11 1.43
CA ASN A 48 9.39 -11.58 1.49
C ASN A 48 10.54 -12.11 2.38
N ARG A 49 11.64 -11.35 2.48
CA ARG A 49 12.73 -11.67 3.41
C ARG A 49 12.35 -11.30 4.84
N THR A 50 11.90 -10.09 5.07
CA THR A 50 11.72 -9.52 6.41
C THR A 50 10.41 -9.92 7.10
N GLY A 51 9.40 -10.36 6.35
CA GLY A 51 8.06 -10.68 6.89
C GLY A 51 7.19 -9.45 7.15
N ARG A 52 7.58 -8.25 6.68
CA ARG A 52 6.79 -7.02 6.76
C ARG A 52 6.76 -6.31 5.41
N ILE A 53 5.57 -5.90 4.99
CA ILE A 53 5.37 -5.19 3.72
C ILE A 53 6.22 -3.90 3.66
N PHE A 54 6.78 -3.54 2.50
CA PHE A 54 7.66 -2.38 2.30
C PHE A 54 8.82 -2.29 3.31
N THR A 55 9.46 -3.41 3.64
CA THR A 55 10.53 -3.43 4.66
C THR A 55 11.77 -4.12 4.11
N GLY A 56 12.93 -3.49 4.35
CA GLY A 56 14.23 -4.04 3.97
C GLY A 56 14.59 -3.85 2.49
N ASP A 57 13.97 -2.88 1.82
CA ASP A 57 14.31 -2.44 0.47
C ASP A 57 14.12 -0.91 0.31
N GLU A 58 14.65 -0.36 -0.77
CA GLU A 58 14.62 1.09 -1.03
C GLU A 58 13.20 1.65 -1.20
N SER A 59 12.27 0.86 -1.73
CA SER A 59 10.86 1.28 -1.84
C SER A 59 10.23 1.49 -0.47
N GLY A 60 10.58 0.64 0.48
CA GLY A 60 10.16 0.75 1.87
C GLY A 60 10.76 1.96 2.56
N ASN A 61 12.07 2.18 2.42
CA ASN A 61 12.77 3.34 2.98
C ASN A 61 12.13 4.65 2.47
N PHE A 62 11.87 4.72 1.16
CA PHE A 62 11.25 5.89 0.56
C PHE A 62 9.81 6.12 1.07
N LEU A 63 9.01 5.06 1.16
CA LEU A 63 7.62 5.15 1.63
C LEU A 63 7.58 5.57 3.11
N PHE A 64 8.29 4.89 3.99
CA PHE A 64 8.18 5.15 5.43
C PHE A 64 8.79 6.48 5.84
N ARG A 65 9.83 6.96 5.16
CA ARG A 65 10.30 8.33 5.32
C ARG A 65 9.21 9.36 5.00
N ALA A 66 8.51 9.19 3.88
CA ALA A 66 7.40 10.08 3.51
C ALA A 66 6.21 9.96 4.48
N MET A 67 5.94 8.76 5.02
CA MET A 67 4.91 8.56 6.05
C MET A 67 5.30 9.22 7.38
N TYR A 68 6.56 9.13 7.80
CA TYR A 68 7.09 9.83 8.97
C TYR A 68 6.94 11.35 8.84
N GLU A 69 7.35 11.92 7.71
CA GLU A 69 7.20 13.34 7.41
C GLU A 69 5.73 13.79 7.30
N ALA A 70 4.82 12.86 7.03
CA ALA A 70 3.37 13.12 7.01
C ALA A 70 2.69 12.89 8.39
N GLY A 71 3.44 12.48 9.42
CA GLY A 71 2.92 12.21 10.77
C GLY A 71 2.16 10.88 10.88
N LEU A 72 2.36 9.96 9.93
CA LEU A 72 1.72 8.64 9.88
C LEU A 72 2.62 7.50 10.39
N ALA A 73 3.89 7.78 10.69
CA ALA A 73 4.85 6.82 11.25
C ALA A 73 5.67 7.49 12.36
N ASN A 74 6.14 6.70 13.33
CA ASN A 74 6.95 7.18 14.45
C ASN A 74 8.44 7.30 14.13
N GLN A 75 8.90 6.70 13.02
CA GLN A 75 10.30 6.73 12.56
C GLN A 75 10.37 6.65 11.03
N PRO A 76 11.44 7.17 10.39
CA PRO A 76 11.57 7.18 8.94
C PRO A 76 12.05 5.86 8.34
N ASP A 77 12.61 4.97 9.15
CA ASP A 77 13.27 3.75 8.70
C ASP A 77 12.39 2.52 8.88
N SER A 78 12.52 1.55 7.94
CA SER A 78 11.83 0.27 7.95
C SER A 78 12.79 -0.84 7.55
N LEU A 79 13.61 -1.30 8.50
CA LEU A 79 14.74 -2.19 8.23
C LEU A 79 14.37 -3.66 8.39
N ARG A 80 13.62 -3.99 9.42
CA ARG A 80 13.27 -5.37 9.80
C ARG A 80 11.97 -5.42 10.61
N ARG A 81 11.39 -6.58 10.72
CA ARG A 81 10.27 -6.81 11.64
C ARG A 81 10.76 -6.64 13.08
N GLY A 82 9.99 -5.91 13.90
CA GLY A 82 10.35 -5.64 15.30
C GLY A 82 11.36 -4.53 15.51
N ASP A 83 11.63 -3.67 14.53
CA ASP A 83 12.54 -2.51 14.61
C ASP A 83 11.94 -1.28 15.32
N GLY A 84 10.77 -1.41 15.94
CA GLY A 84 10.10 -0.32 16.65
C GLY A 84 9.19 0.54 15.78
N LEU A 85 9.17 0.35 14.45
CA LEU A 85 8.27 1.09 13.56
C LEU A 85 6.81 0.85 13.93
N LYS A 86 6.07 1.94 14.14
CA LYS A 86 4.63 1.96 14.39
C LYS A 86 3.97 2.98 13.47
N LEU A 87 2.77 2.66 13.01
CA LEU A 87 1.96 3.58 12.21
C LEU A 87 0.79 4.10 13.04
N SER A 88 0.39 5.33 12.79
CA SER A 88 -0.77 5.98 13.41
C SER A 88 -1.75 6.39 12.33
N GLY A 89 -2.99 5.90 12.43
CA GLY A 89 -4.06 6.21 11.48
C GLY A 89 -3.85 5.65 10.06
N ALA A 90 -2.83 4.82 9.85
CA ALA A 90 -2.51 4.22 8.56
C ALA A 90 -2.30 2.70 8.67
N LEU A 91 -2.80 1.96 7.69
CA LEU A 91 -2.55 0.55 7.44
C LEU A 91 -1.90 0.40 6.06
N VAL A 92 -0.80 -0.33 5.96
CA VAL A 92 -0.09 -0.61 4.70
C VAL A 92 -0.34 -2.04 4.28
N SER A 93 -0.76 -2.23 3.04
CA SER A 93 -1.12 -3.50 2.44
C SER A 93 -0.60 -3.62 1.00
N ALA A 94 -0.89 -4.72 0.33
CA ALA A 94 -0.58 -4.94 -1.09
C ALA A 94 -1.68 -5.73 -1.80
N ALA A 95 -1.81 -5.52 -3.11
CA ALA A 95 -2.74 -6.24 -3.96
C ALA A 95 -2.43 -7.74 -4.05
N ALA A 96 -1.14 -8.12 -4.03
CA ALA A 96 -0.69 -9.50 -3.89
C ALA A 96 0.09 -9.70 -2.59
N ARG A 97 -0.12 -10.84 -1.93
CA ARG A 97 0.46 -11.14 -0.61
C ARG A 97 1.81 -11.84 -0.66
N CYS A 98 2.18 -12.39 -1.79
CA CYS A 98 3.41 -13.12 -2.02
C CYS A 98 4.28 -12.40 -3.02
N ALA A 99 5.61 -12.54 -2.90
CA ALA A 99 6.55 -12.04 -3.90
C ALA A 99 6.35 -12.79 -5.22
N PRO A 100 6.07 -12.08 -6.33
CA PRO A 100 5.99 -12.69 -7.65
C PRO A 100 7.34 -12.65 -8.36
N PRO A 101 7.58 -13.50 -9.38
CA PRO A 101 8.76 -13.40 -10.24
C PRO A 101 8.89 -12.01 -10.87
N GLY A 102 10.09 -11.45 -10.83
CA GLY A 102 10.37 -10.14 -11.42
C GLY A 102 9.51 -8.98 -10.91
N ASN A 103 8.92 -9.09 -9.71
CA ASN A 103 7.95 -8.14 -9.14
C ASN A 103 6.72 -7.90 -10.02
N ARG A 104 6.32 -8.91 -10.83
CA ARG A 104 5.19 -8.85 -11.75
C ARG A 104 4.19 -9.96 -11.43
N PRO A 105 3.19 -9.70 -10.59
CA PRO A 105 2.15 -10.67 -10.31
C PRO A 105 1.30 -10.94 -11.56
N LEU A 106 0.92 -12.20 -11.75
CA LEU A 106 -0.06 -12.58 -12.77
C LEU A 106 -1.45 -12.06 -12.40
N PRO A 107 -2.35 -11.82 -13.38
CA PRO A 107 -3.74 -11.44 -13.10
C PRO A 107 -4.42 -12.40 -12.12
N GLN A 108 -4.23 -13.70 -12.28
CA GLN A 108 -4.76 -14.74 -11.39
C GLN A 108 -4.27 -14.59 -9.94
N GLU A 109 -3.00 -14.20 -9.73
CA GLU A 109 -2.45 -14.00 -8.38
C GLU A 109 -3.08 -12.77 -7.71
N LEU A 110 -3.33 -11.70 -8.47
CA LEU A 110 -4.06 -10.52 -7.99
C LEU A 110 -5.51 -10.87 -7.67
N ASP A 111 -6.18 -11.65 -8.52
CA ASP A 111 -7.56 -12.08 -8.31
C ASP A 111 -7.70 -12.97 -7.07
N ASN A 112 -6.78 -13.92 -6.88
CA ASN A 112 -6.73 -14.78 -5.70
C ASN A 112 -6.46 -14.01 -4.39
N CYS A 113 -5.77 -12.87 -4.48
CA CYS A 113 -5.45 -12.05 -3.30
C CYS A 113 -6.48 -10.94 -3.03
N ARG A 114 -7.42 -10.68 -3.96
CA ARG A 114 -8.37 -9.57 -3.86
C ARG A 114 -9.26 -9.65 -2.63
N GLU A 115 -9.68 -10.85 -2.23
CA GLU A 115 -10.52 -11.08 -1.05
C GLU A 115 -9.87 -10.58 0.25
N TYR A 116 -8.54 -10.71 0.38
CA TYR A 116 -7.81 -10.22 1.56
C TYR A 116 -7.84 -8.70 1.62
N LEU A 117 -7.63 -8.02 0.49
CA LEU A 117 -7.69 -6.56 0.43
C LEU A 117 -9.13 -6.05 0.66
N ALA A 118 -10.14 -6.73 0.13
CA ALA A 118 -11.55 -6.42 0.39
C ALA A 118 -11.90 -6.57 1.87
N ARG A 119 -11.43 -7.66 2.51
CA ARG A 119 -11.62 -7.88 3.94
C ARG A 119 -10.91 -6.83 4.79
N GLU A 120 -9.69 -6.45 4.43
CA GLU A 120 -9.00 -5.36 5.14
C GLU A 120 -9.75 -4.04 5.05
N LEU A 121 -10.27 -3.71 3.86
CA LEU A 121 -11.09 -2.52 3.68
C LEU A 121 -12.36 -2.58 4.53
N SER A 122 -13.03 -3.73 4.62
CA SER A 122 -14.26 -3.90 5.41
C SER A 122 -14.05 -3.80 6.93
N LEU A 123 -12.83 -3.97 7.41
CA LEU A 123 -12.45 -3.84 8.82
C LEU A 123 -12.10 -2.39 9.19
N LEU A 124 -11.92 -1.52 8.22
CA LEU A 124 -11.66 -0.09 8.42
C LEU A 124 -12.97 0.71 8.48
N PRO A 125 -12.93 1.96 8.96
CA PRO A 125 -14.11 2.83 8.96
C PRO A 125 -14.76 2.94 7.57
N PRO A 126 -16.10 3.09 7.48
CA PRO A 126 -16.85 3.07 6.21
C PRO A 126 -16.38 4.08 5.17
N ALA A 127 -15.73 5.16 5.60
CA ALA A 127 -15.21 6.21 4.72
C ALA A 127 -13.67 6.21 4.67
N ALA A 128 -13.04 5.05 4.79
CA ALA A 128 -11.58 4.94 4.71
C ALA A 128 -11.04 5.52 3.40
N VAL A 129 -9.89 6.17 3.52
CA VAL A 129 -9.14 6.75 2.40
C VAL A 129 -8.13 5.73 1.88
N LEU A 130 -8.17 5.42 0.59
CA LEU A 130 -7.20 4.53 -0.05
C LEU A 130 -6.10 5.36 -0.73
N VAL A 131 -4.85 4.94 -0.56
CA VAL A 131 -3.69 5.49 -1.28
C VAL A 131 -3.06 4.39 -2.11
N ALA A 132 -3.25 4.42 -3.42
CA ALA A 132 -2.70 3.43 -4.34
C ALA A 132 -1.30 3.84 -4.83
N LEU A 133 -0.31 2.98 -4.62
CA LEU A 133 1.06 3.17 -5.04
C LEU A 133 1.30 2.45 -6.38
N GLY A 134 1.13 3.18 -7.49
CA GLY A 134 1.26 2.71 -8.86
C GLY A 134 -0.05 2.30 -9.53
N ALA A 135 -0.01 2.18 -10.86
CA ALA A 135 -1.20 1.94 -11.69
C ALA A 135 -1.87 0.58 -11.39
N LEU A 136 -1.09 -0.48 -11.15
CA LEU A 136 -1.65 -1.80 -10.84
C LEU A 136 -2.31 -1.84 -9.46
N ALA A 137 -1.74 -1.16 -8.46
CA ALA A 137 -2.37 -1.02 -7.15
C ALA A 137 -3.65 -0.17 -7.24
N PHE A 138 -3.65 0.87 -8.06
CA PHE A 138 -4.83 1.69 -8.32
C PHE A 138 -5.96 0.86 -8.95
N ASP A 139 -5.65 0.04 -9.96
CA ASP A 139 -6.61 -0.87 -10.57
C ASP A 139 -7.16 -1.91 -9.57
N ALA A 140 -6.29 -2.44 -8.71
CA ALA A 140 -6.69 -3.34 -7.64
C ALA A 140 -7.65 -2.68 -6.64
N CYS A 141 -7.39 -1.42 -6.24
CA CYS A 141 -8.28 -0.65 -5.39
C CYS A 141 -9.65 -0.43 -6.05
N LEU A 142 -9.68 -0.07 -7.35
CA LEU A 142 -10.95 0.08 -8.09
C LEU A 142 -11.75 -1.23 -8.12
N LYS A 143 -11.09 -2.37 -8.35
CA LYS A 143 -11.75 -3.68 -8.35
C LYS A 143 -12.31 -4.05 -6.98
N VAL A 144 -11.58 -3.75 -5.90
CA VAL A 144 -12.06 -3.99 -4.53
C VAL A 144 -13.25 -3.10 -4.21
N LEU A 145 -13.19 -1.80 -4.51
CA LEU A 145 -14.31 -0.89 -4.28
C LEU A 145 -15.57 -1.32 -5.05
N ALA A 146 -15.42 -1.77 -6.30
CA ALA A 146 -16.55 -2.33 -7.05
C ALA A 146 -17.12 -3.60 -6.39
N GLN A 147 -16.25 -4.50 -5.91
CA GLN A 147 -16.66 -5.74 -5.24
C GLN A 147 -17.39 -5.48 -3.91
N THR A 148 -17.07 -4.39 -3.21
CA THR A 148 -17.76 -3.97 -1.98
C THR A 148 -19.05 -3.20 -2.23
N GLY A 149 -19.52 -3.13 -3.47
CA GLY A 149 -20.81 -2.54 -3.85
C GLY A 149 -20.76 -1.05 -4.17
N CYS A 150 -19.57 -0.43 -4.24
CA CYS A 150 -19.47 0.96 -4.66
C CYS A 150 -19.79 1.11 -6.16
N GLU A 151 -20.63 2.08 -6.50
CA GLU A 151 -20.88 2.44 -7.89
C GLU A 151 -19.61 3.05 -8.51
N MET A 152 -19.21 2.50 -9.65
CA MET A 152 -17.99 2.92 -10.33
C MET A 152 -18.24 4.04 -11.31
N PRO A 153 -17.42 5.12 -11.30
CA PRO A 153 -17.53 6.20 -12.27
C PRO A 153 -17.43 5.72 -13.72
N ARG A 154 -18.21 6.33 -14.61
CA ARG A 154 -18.15 6.12 -16.06
C ARG A 154 -17.80 7.45 -16.74
N PRO A 155 -16.75 7.48 -17.61
CA PRO A 155 -15.84 6.39 -17.97
C PRO A 155 -14.97 5.93 -16.80
N ARG A 156 -14.43 4.69 -16.89
CA ARG A 156 -13.56 4.14 -15.85
C ARG A 156 -12.37 5.07 -15.57
N PRO A 157 -12.09 5.41 -14.30
CA PRO A 157 -11.00 6.30 -13.95
C PRO A 157 -9.64 5.78 -14.43
N ARG A 158 -8.81 6.68 -14.93
CA ARG A 158 -7.43 6.38 -15.34
C ARG A 158 -6.47 6.81 -14.24
N PHE A 159 -5.42 6.01 -14.06
CA PHE A 159 -4.34 6.33 -13.13
C PHE A 159 -3.62 7.63 -13.56
N ALA A 160 -3.50 8.56 -12.61
CA ALA A 160 -2.63 9.73 -12.72
C ALA A 160 -2.06 10.06 -11.34
N HIS A 161 -0.77 10.38 -11.25
CA HIS A 161 -0.15 10.77 -9.98
C HIS A 161 -0.84 12.01 -9.39
N GLY A 162 -1.17 11.97 -8.10
CA GLY A 162 -1.87 13.06 -7.40
C GLY A 162 -3.38 13.11 -7.66
N ALA A 163 -3.93 12.24 -8.52
CA ALA A 163 -5.38 12.15 -8.71
C ALA A 163 -6.08 11.77 -7.40
N VAL A 164 -7.27 12.33 -7.21
CA VAL A 164 -8.16 12.03 -6.09
C VAL A 164 -9.55 11.76 -6.66
N LEU A 165 -10.08 10.60 -6.35
CA LEU A 165 -11.40 10.15 -6.79
C LEU A 165 -12.30 9.95 -5.58
N ARG A 166 -13.57 10.27 -5.71
CA ARG A 166 -14.62 9.89 -4.77
C ARG A 166 -15.38 8.69 -5.35
N ILE A 167 -15.46 7.61 -4.60
CA ILE A 167 -16.13 6.38 -5.02
C ILE A 167 -16.94 5.88 -3.80
N GLY A 168 -18.25 6.07 -3.86
CA GLY A 168 -19.11 5.92 -2.68
C GLY A 168 -18.65 6.86 -1.56
N SER A 169 -18.53 6.36 -0.35
CA SER A 169 -18.01 7.10 0.82
C SER A 169 -16.48 7.23 0.83
N HIS A 170 -15.77 6.48 -0.03
CA HIS A 170 -14.31 6.41 -0.03
C HIS A 170 -13.66 7.50 -0.87
N ALA A 171 -12.44 7.89 -0.48
CA ALA A 171 -11.54 8.64 -1.34
C ALA A 171 -10.39 7.73 -1.79
N LEU A 172 -10.12 7.66 -3.08
CA LEU A 172 -8.98 6.95 -3.66
C LEU A 172 -7.98 7.97 -4.21
N LEU A 173 -6.79 7.99 -3.61
CA LEU A 173 -5.66 8.80 -4.05
C LEU A 173 -4.65 7.94 -4.79
N ALA A 174 -4.03 8.49 -5.83
CA ALA A 174 -3.04 7.81 -6.64
C ALA A 174 -1.65 8.43 -6.51
N SER A 175 -0.63 7.61 -6.33
CA SER A 175 0.78 8.01 -6.40
C SER A 175 1.55 7.10 -7.35
N TYR A 176 2.60 7.61 -8.01
CA TYR A 176 3.59 6.71 -8.58
C TYR A 176 4.14 5.78 -7.52
N HIS A 177 4.52 4.56 -7.92
CA HIS A 177 5.13 3.58 -7.01
C HIS A 177 6.54 4.04 -6.59
N PRO A 178 6.95 3.92 -5.31
CA PRO A 178 8.26 4.31 -4.83
C PRO A 178 9.37 3.29 -5.21
N SER A 179 9.32 2.75 -6.45
CA SER A 179 10.36 1.88 -6.98
C SER A 179 11.63 2.67 -7.29
N GLN A 180 12.78 2.01 -7.22
CA GLN A 180 14.07 2.60 -7.61
C GLN A 180 14.02 3.25 -9.01
N GLN A 181 13.34 2.60 -9.97
CA GLN A 181 13.16 3.17 -11.30
C GLN A 181 12.49 4.55 -11.26
N ASN A 182 11.43 4.72 -10.48
CA ASN A 182 10.72 6.00 -10.41
C ASN A 182 11.46 7.03 -9.55
N THR A 183 12.16 6.61 -8.50
CA THR A 183 12.85 7.52 -7.58
C THR A 183 14.18 8.01 -8.16
N TYR A 184 14.96 7.13 -8.81
CA TYR A 184 16.24 7.50 -9.40
C TYR A 184 16.08 8.32 -10.69
N THR A 185 14.98 8.14 -11.43
CA THR A 185 14.68 8.96 -12.62
C THR A 185 13.98 10.29 -12.28
N GLY A 186 13.73 10.57 -11.01
CA GLY A 186 12.99 11.76 -10.60
C GLY A 186 11.50 11.75 -10.93
N LYS A 187 10.96 10.66 -11.47
CA LYS A 187 9.53 10.52 -11.77
C LYS A 187 8.68 10.60 -10.49
N LEU A 188 9.20 10.10 -9.36
CA LEU A 188 8.65 10.28 -8.03
C LEU A 188 9.72 10.86 -7.12
N THR A 189 9.46 12.03 -6.55
CA THR A 189 10.32 12.69 -5.58
C THR A 189 9.72 12.59 -4.16
N PRO A 190 10.54 12.73 -3.08
CA PRO A 190 10.03 12.71 -1.71
C PRO A 190 8.91 13.73 -1.46
N PRO A 191 8.99 15.00 -1.92
CA PRO A 191 7.90 15.97 -1.74
C PRO A 191 6.60 15.56 -2.45
N MET A 192 6.69 14.87 -3.60
CA MET A 192 5.51 14.41 -4.34
C MET A 192 4.75 13.35 -3.54
N LEU A 193 5.44 12.32 -3.01
CA LEU A 193 4.78 11.29 -2.21
C LEU A 193 4.25 11.86 -0.90
N ARG A 194 5.04 12.68 -0.20
CA ARG A 194 4.63 13.37 1.02
C ARG A 194 3.34 14.18 0.81
N LYS A 195 3.22 14.91 -0.31
CA LYS A 195 2.01 15.69 -0.65
C LYS A 195 0.77 14.80 -0.78
N VAL A 196 0.89 13.63 -1.40
CA VAL A 196 -0.21 12.65 -1.51
C VAL A 196 -0.61 12.15 -0.12
N LEU A 197 0.35 11.77 0.74
CA LEU A 197 0.08 11.26 2.10
C LEU A 197 -0.54 12.33 3.00
N LEU A 198 -0.04 13.58 2.96
CA LEU A 198 -0.65 14.70 3.68
C LEU A 198 -2.08 14.98 3.22
N ARG A 199 -2.35 14.85 1.91
CA ARG A 199 -3.71 14.97 1.39
C ARG A 199 -4.59 13.84 1.89
N ALA A 200 -4.11 12.60 1.90
CA ALA A 200 -4.85 11.45 2.44
C ALA A 200 -5.19 11.68 3.92
N ALA A 201 -4.24 12.17 4.72
CA ALA A 201 -4.48 12.49 6.12
C ALA A 201 -5.53 13.60 6.32
N ARG A 202 -5.60 14.59 5.42
CA ARG A 202 -6.65 15.63 5.44
C ARG A 202 -8.02 15.06 5.07
N GLU A 203 -8.08 14.21 4.03
CA GLU A 203 -9.33 13.56 3.62
C GLU A 203 -9.87 12.65 4.73
N ALA A 204 -9.01 11.87 5.38
CA ALA A 204 -9.38 11.00 6.48
C ALA A 204 -9.97 11.76 7.70
N ARG A 205 -9.45 12.96 8.00
CA ARG A 205 -10.01 13.82 9.06
C ARG A 205 -11.41 14.32 8.74
N LYS A 206 -11.70 14.66 7.48
CA LYS A 206 -13.03 15.10 7.06
C LYS A 206 -14.08 14.01 7.22
N THR A 207 -13.71 12.76 6.97
CA THR A 207 -14.62 11.62 7.07
C THR A 207 -14.82 11.12 8.51
N GLY A 208 -13.89 11.44 9.41
CA GLY A 208 -13.99 11.13 10.85
C GLY A 208 -14.80 12.15 11.65
N ASP A 209 -15.18 13.29 11.06
CA ASP A 209 -16.03 14.30 11.71
C ASP A 209 -17.52 13.97 11.46
N PRO A 210 -18.31 13.65 12.52
CA PRO A 210 -19.74 13.35 12.39
C PRO A 210 -20.55 14.48 11.74
N SER A 211 -20.08 15.74 11.78
CA SER A 211 -20.76 16.88 11.17
C SER A 211 -20.72 16.88 9.64
N SER A 212 -19.73 16.21 9.03
CA SER A 212 -19.57 16.16 7.57
C SER A 212 -20.61 15.28 6.85
N LEU A 213 -21.35 14.43 7.57
CA LEU A 213 -22.39 13.55 7.03
C LEU A 213 -23.76 14.24 6.89
N ARG A 214 -23.93 15.49 7.37
CA ARG A 214 -25.21 16.21 7.37
C ARG A 214 -25.41 17.16 6.19
N SER A 215 -24.45 17.28 5.26
CA SER A 215 -24.49 18.24 4.14
C SER A 215 -24.86 17.64 2.78
N SER A 216 -25.43 16.44 2.74
CA SER A 216 -25.91 15.78 1.51
C SER A 216 -27.38 15.37 1.69
N GLY A 217 -28.24 16.35 1.87
CA GLY A 217 -29.69 16.22 1.86
C GLY A 217 -30.27 17.16 0.80
#